data_7ab6d7efd6aec2ff23c093321f0f0fff
#
_entry.id   7ab6d7efd6aec2ff23c093321f0f0fff
#
_cell.length_a   1.000
_cell.length_b   1.000
_cell.length_c   1.000
_cell.angle_alpha   90.00
_cell.angle_beta   90.00
_cell.angle_gamma   90.00
#
_symmetry.space_group_name_H-M   'P 1'
#
loop_
_entity.id
_entity.type
_entity.pdbx_description
1 polymer ?
#
loop_
_entity_poly.entity_id
_entity_poly.type
_entity_poly.pdbx_seq_one_letter_code
_entity_poly.pdbx_strand_id
1 'polypeptide(L)'
;ASNISAGNVASGGRSVLYVSGEESAQQIKMRASRLAAGADIAVMTETDLDIVIATIANTQPQLVIIDSIQTLNSQSVNGVVGGVSQLSYTTNALMRLAKENNVAIILIGHVTKEGMLAGPKTIEHMVDVVLYLEGDRYGSLRLLRSSKNRFGSVGEVGIFEMNESGLIEVPNPSAMFLEHRDKPLPGSCVTATVEGNKVLLIEIQALTNTTTLSYPRRVASGFDANRLQLLLAIMQKSLGVNLSNQDVYVNVAGGYKVQERAADLPVVMAILSSYYGKPIPAGSIAFGEVGLLGEVRSVSNLEKRSKEAKKLGFDKVLTSKEIRTLKDIKIKWTDDYENAEYA
;
A
#
# COMPACT_ATOMS: atom_id res chain seq x y z
N ALA A 1 -20.93 2.97 4.54
CA ALA A 1 -22.36 2.96 4.81
C ALA A 1 -22.70 3.94 5.93
N SER A 2 -22.17 3.75 7.14
CA SER A 2 -22.48 4.60 8.32
C SER A 2 -22.29 6.09 8.06
N ASN A 3 -21.18 6.50 7.45
CA ASN A 3 -20.92 7.92 7.15
C ASN A 3 -21.85 8.51 6.10
N ILE A 4 -22.31 7.68 5.14
CA ILE A 4 -23.28 8.12 4.12
C ILE A 4 -24.67 8.26 4.75
N SER A 5 -25.08 7.34 5.60
CA SER A 5 -26.35 7.42 6.33
C SER A 5 -26.40 8.59 7.30
N ALA A 6 -25.33 8.81 8.10
CA ALA A 6 -25.26 9.91 9.06
C ALA A 6 -25.30 11.30 8.40
N GLY A 7 -24.66 11.45 7.21
CA GLY A 7 -24.72 12.69 6.43
C GLY A 7 -26.11 12.99 5.84
N ASN A 8 -26.98 12.00 5.72
CA ASN A 8 -28.28 12.12 5.06
C ASN A 8 -29.48 12.35 5.99
N VAL A 9 -29.32 12.08 7.27
CA VAL A 9 -30.37 12.43 8.27
C VAL A 9 -30.61 13.96 8.31
N ALA A 10 -29.56 14.74 7.99
CA ALA A 10 -29.66 16.20 7.93
C ALA A 10 -30.20 16.76 6.58
N SER A 11 -30.31 15.94 5.51
CA SER A 11 -30.63 16.43 4.14
C SER A 11 -31.67 15.58 3.37
N GLY A 12 -32.69 15.04 4.04
CA GLY A 12 -33.80 14.38 3.35
C GLY A 12 -33.50 13.00 2.78
N GLY A 13 -33.15 12.06 3.65
CA GLY A 13 -33.48 10.64 3.51
C GLY A 13 -32.93 9.87 2.33
N ARG A 14 -31.61 9.78 2.17
CA ARG A 14 -31.04 8.79 1.23
C ARG A 14 -30.86 7.46 1.98
N SER A 15 -31.59 6.42 1.59
CA SER A 15 -31.51 5.11 2.22
C SER A 15 -30.30 4.31 1.75
N VAL A 16 -29.61 3.68 2.68
CA VAL A 16 -28.52 2.73 2.40
C VAL A 16 -28.97 1.35 2.82
N LEU A 17 -28.85 0.37 1.95
CA LEU A 17 -29.08 -1.04 2.26
C LEU A 17 -27.74 -1.79 2.33
N TYR A 18 -27.49 -2.44 3.47
CA TYR A 18 -26.35 -3.33 3.66
C TYR A 18 -26.83 -4.78 3.63
N VAL A 19 -26.39 -5.53 2.62
CA VAL A 19 -26.69 -6.95 2.45
C VAL A 19 -25.48 -7.76 2.92
N SER A 20 -25.67 -8.61 3.93
CA SER A 20 -24.63 -9.46 4.47
C SER A 20 -24.95 -10.93 4.25
N GLY A 21 -24.01 -11.65 3.65
CA GLY A 21 -24.04 -13.10 3.57
C GLY A 21 -23.11 -13.80 4.55
N GLU A 22 -22.34 -13.04 5.35
CA GLU A 22 -21.31 -13.61 6.26
C GLU A 22 -21.61 -13.34 7.72
N GLU A 23 -22.12 -12.16 8.05
CA GLU A 23 -22.35 -11.74 9.45
C GLU A 23 -23.83 -11.58 9.74
N SER A 24 -24.20 -11.88 10.99
CA SER A 24 -25.56 -11.65 11.49
C SER A 24 -25.85 -10.16 11.68
N ALA A 25 -27.14 -9.78 11.63
CA ALA A 25 -27.57 -8.42 11.86
C ALA A 25 -27.10 -7.87 13.23
N GLN A 26 -27.01 -8.71 14.25
CA GLN A 26 -26.52 -8.32 15.58
C GLN A 26 -25.02 -7.96 15.57
N GLN A 27 -24.19 -8.73 14.87
CA GLN A 27 -22.75 -8.45 14.73
C GLN A 27 -22.51 -7.15 13.97
N ILE A 28 -23.25 -6.94 12.88
CA ILE A 28 -23.19 -5.71 12.11
C ILE A 28 -23.62 -4.51 12.96
N LYS A 29 -24.70 -4.64 13.73
CA LYS A 29 -25.18 -3.57 14.63
C LYS A 29 -24.15 -3.22 15.70
N MET A 30 -23.51 -4.20 16.33
CA MET A 30 -22.44 -3.97 17.31
C MET A 30 -21.25 -3.24 16.71
N ARG A 31 -20.87 -3.60 15.47
CA ARG A 31 -19.79 -2.92 14.75
C ARG A 31 -20.18 -1.49 14.35
N ALA A 32 -21.37 -1.31 13.81
CA ALA A 32 -21.87 0.01 13.40
C ALA A 32 -21.99 0.98 14.60
N SER A 33 -22.47 0.52 15.76
CA SER A 33 -22.57 1.36 16.95
C SER A 33 -21.23 1.85 17.48
N ARG A 34 -20.16 1.06 17.31
CA ARG A 34 -18.79 1.45 17.67
C ARG A 34 -18.20 2.48 16.73
N LEU A 35 -18.48 2.36 15.42
CA LEU A 35 -17.87 3.20 14.39
C LEU A 35 -18.63 4.51 14.18
N ALA A 36 -19.95 4.52 14.35
CA ALA A 36 -20.78 5.69 14.12
C ALA A 36 -22.06 5.59 14.99
N ALA A 37 -22.01 6.14 16.17
CA ALA A 37 -23.16 6.20 17.05
C ALA A 37 -24.32 6.96 16.38
N GLY A 38 -25.49 6.30 16.24
CA GLY A 38 -26.69 6.92 15.66
C GLY A 38 -26.86 6.76 14.16
N ALA A 39 -25.99 6.04 13.44
CA ALA A 39 -26.24 5.73 12.04
C ALA A 39 -27.33 4.66 11.90
N ASP A 40 -28.46 5.03 11.28
CA ASP A 40 -29.53 4.10 10.92
C ASP A 40 -29.22 3.49 9.55
N ILE A 41 -28.85 2.21 9.53
CA ILE A 41 -28.53 1.45 8.32
C ILE A 41 -29.49 0.30 8.22
N ALA A 42 -30.25 0.22 7.13
CA ALA A 42 -31.03 -0.98 6.83
C ALA A 42 -30.09 -2.16 6.56
N VAL A 43 -30.24 -3.24 7.34
CA VAL A 43 -29.44 -4.45 7.21
C VAL A 43 -30.33 -5.61 6.78
N MET A 44 -29.88 -6.34 5.78
CA MET A 44 -30.50 -7.56 5.28
C MET A 44 -29.48 -8.70 5.36
N THR A 45 -29.83 -9.79 6.03
CA THR A 45 -29.00 -11.00 6.09
C THR A 45 -29.61 -12.04 5.17
N GLU A 46 -29.17 -12.06 3.91
CA GLU A 46 -29.71 -12.92 2.86
C GLU A 46 -28.62 -13.30 1.87
N THR A 47 -28.69 -14.52 1.36
CA THR A 47 -27.75 -15.05 0.35
C THR A 47 -28.45 -15.40 -0.97
N ASP A 48 -29.77 -15.47 -0.99
CA ASP A 48 -30.54 -15.69 -2.23
C ASP A 48 -30.59 -14.39 -3.05
N LEU A 49 -29.99 -14.45 -4.25
CA LEU A 49 -29.90 -13.32 -5.15
C LEU A 49 -31.28 -12.77 -5.57
N ASP A 50 -32.26 -13.67 -5.79
CA ASP A 50 -33.57 -13.26 -6.30
C ASP A 50 -34.35 -12.47 -5.24
N ILE A 51 -34.20 -12.86 -3.96
CA ILE A 51 -34.76 -12.12 -2.81
C ILE A 51 -34.08 -10.76 -2.66
N VAL A 52 -32.74 -10.71 -2.78
CA VAL A 52 -31.96 -9.47 -2.73
C VAL A 52 -32.41 -8.51 -3.84
N ILE A 53 -32.52 -8.98 -5.07
CA ILE A 53 -32.97 -8.18 -6.23
C ILE A 53 -34.40 -7.63 -6.00
N ALA A 54 -35.34 -8.49 -5.58
CA ALA A 54 -36.70 -8.08 -5.30
C ALA A 54 -36.77 -6.99 -4.20
N THR A 55 -35.97 -7.14 -3.14
CA THR A 55 -35.89 -6.16 -2.06
C THR A 55 -35.35 -4.82 -2.55
N ILE A 56 -34.26 -4.81 -3.33
CA ILE A 56 -33.69 -3.58 -3.89
C ILE A 56 -34.68 -2.89 -4.82
N ALA A 57 -35.34 -3.64 -5.70
CA ALA A 57 -36.33 -3.09 -6.61
C ALA A 57 -37.54 -2.46 -5.89
N ASN A 58 -37.99 -3.06 -4.79
CA ASN A 58 -39.13 -2.55 -4.01
C ASN A 58 -38.77 -1.36 -3.12
N THR A 59 -37.56 -1.38 -2.49
CA THR A 59 -37.14 -0.34 -1.53
C THR A 59 -36.45 0.85 -2.18
N GLN A 60 -35.93 0.66 -3.39
CA GLN A 60 -35.21 1.67 -4.19
C GLN A 60 -34.16 2.47 -3.38
N PRO A 61 -33.23 1.81 -2.70
CA PRO A 61 -32.19 2.50 -1.95
C PRO A 61 -31.25 3.25 -2.92
N GLN A 62 -30.63 4.32 -2.47
CA GLN A 62 -29.64 5.03 -3.30
C GLN A 62 -28.29 4.32 -3.38
N LEU A 63 -27.95 3.57 -2.34
CA LEU A 63 -26.73 2.77 -2.26
C LEU A 63 -27.04 1.40 -1.67
N VAL A 64 -26.53 0.39 -2.32
CA VAL A 64 -26.48 -1.00 -1.79
C VAL A 64 -25.03 -1.41 -1.57
N ILE A 65 -24.75 -2.05 -0.46
CA ILE A 65 -23.46 -2.66 -0.17
C ILE A 65 -23.71 -4.15 0.02
N ILE A 66 -22.98 -4.99 -0.72
CA ILE A 66 -23.06 -6.45 -0.65
C ILE A 66 -21.77 -6.99 -0.07
N ASP A 67 -21.84 -7.66 1.06
CA ASP A 67 -20.71 -8.21 1.82
C ASP A 67 -20.97 -9.69 2.19
N SER A 68 -20.44 -10.64 1.42
CA SER A 68 -19.61 -10.49 0.22
C SER A 68 -20.35 -10.97 -1.04
N ILE A 69 -19.86 -10.59 -2.21
CA ILE A 69 -20.41 -11.09 -3.48
C ILE A 69 -20.28 -12.62 -3.62
N GLN A 70 -19.29 -13.23 -2.96
CA GLN A 70 -19.04 -14.66 -2.99
C GLN A 70 -20.10 -15.48 -2.24
N THR A 71 -20.84 -14.87 -1.31
CA THR A 71 -21.86 -15.57 -0.54
C THR A 71 -23.22 -15.63 -1.25
N LEU A 72 -23.44 -14.73 -2.22
CA LEU A 72 -24.67 -14.73 -2.99
C LEU A 72 -24.75 -15.91 -3.97
N ASN A 73 -25.94 -16.47 -4.09
CA ASN A 73 -26.23 -17.56 -5.01
C ASN A 73 -27.61 -17.40 -5.65
N SER A 74 -27.82 -18.02 -6.80
CA SER A 74 -29.11 -18.14 -7.47
C SER A 74 -29.32 -19.58 -7.89
N GLN A 75 -30.56 -20.04 -7.75
CA GLN A 75 -30.98 -21.35 -8.25
C GLN A 75 -31.08 -21.39 -9.79
N SER A 76 -31.06 -20.23 -10.43
CA SER A 76 -31.16 -20.11 -11.90
C SER A 76 -29.88 -20.51 -12.62
N VAL A 77 -28.76 -20.73 -11.92
CA VAL A 77 -27.50 -21.17 -12.50
C VAL A 77 -26.83 -22.28 -11.69
N ASN A 78 -26.37 -23.30 -12.36
CA ASN A 78 -25.65 -24.39 -11.73
C ASN A 78 -24.24 -23.97 -11.30
N GLY A 79 -23.79 -24.44 -10.16
CA GLY A 79 -22.44 -24.19 -9.64
C GLY A 79 -22.42 -24.09 -8.12
N VAL A 80 -21.23 -24.25 -7.57
CA VAL A 80 -21.02 -24.06 -6.12
C VAL A 80 -21.08 -22.58 -5.76
N VAL A 81 -21.55 -22.26 -4.56
CA VAL A 81 -21.56 -20.90 -4.02
C VAL A 81 -20.13 -20.35 -4.04
N GLY A 82 -19.95 -19.11 -4.50
CA GLY A 82 -18.62 -18.48 -4.68
C GLY A 82 -17.83 -19.00 -5.90
N GLY A 83 -18.35 -19.95 -6.67
CA GLY A 83 -17.74 -20.41 -7.92
C GLY A 83 -17.89 -19.40 -9.07
N VAL A 84 -17.08 -19.56 -10.12
CA VAL A 84 -17.02 -18.63 -11.27
C VAL A 84 -18.40 -18.39 -11.90
N SER A 85 -19.17 -19.46 -12.12
CA SER A 85 -20.50 -19.36 -12.76
C SER A 85 -21.47 -18.55 -11.91
N GLN A 86 -21.57 -18.86 -10.60
CA GLN A 86 -22.41 -18.13 -9.65
C GLN A 86 -21.97 -16.66 -9.55
N LEU A 87 -20.67 -16.40 -9.37
CA LEU A 87 -20.12 -15.07 -9.23
C LEU A 87 -20.37 -14.20 -10.48
N SER A 88 -20.19 -14.75 -11.67
CA SER A 88 -20.44 -14.04 -12.93
C SER A 88 -21.92 -13.76 -13.12
N TYR A 89 -22.78 -14.72 -12.82
CA TYR A 89 -24.25 -14.57 -12.94
C TYR A 89 -24.78 -13.51 -11.97
N THR A 90 -24.42 -13.61 -10.67
CA THR A 90 -24.86 -12.65 -9.64
C THR A 90 -24.37 -11.24 -9.95
N THR A 91 -23.11 -11.09 -10.37
CA THR A 91 -22.58 -9.78 -10.77
C THR A 91 -23.33 -9.19 -11.95
N ASN A 92 -23.61 -9.97 -13.01
CA ASN A 92 -24.39 -9.48 -14.16
C ASN A 92 -25.79 -9.07 -13.78
N ALA A 93 -26.48 -9.85 -12.94
CA ALA A 93 -27.85 -9.54 -12.49
C ALA A 93 -27.88 -8.23 -11.68
N LEU A 94 -26.94 -8.06 -10.74
CA LEU A 94 -26.82 -6.83 -9.94
C LEU A 94 -26.42 -5.61 -10.77
N MET A 95 -25.57 -5.78 -11.78
CA MET A 95 -25.22 -4.69 -12.70
C MET A 95 -26.43 -4.26 -13.56
N ARG A 96 -27.26 -5.19 -14.00
CA ARG A 96 -28.51 -4.87 -14.71
C ARG A 96 -29.46 -4.11 -13.81
N LEU A 97 -29.69 -4.64 -12.60
CA LEU A 97 -30.53 -3.98 -11.58
C LEU A 97 -30.06 -2.56 -11.29
N ALA A 98 -28.74 -2.36 -11.08
CA ALA A 98 -28.15 -1.05 -10.81
C ALA A 98 -28.48 -0.03 -11.90
N LYS A 99 -28.40 -0.43 -13.18
CA LYS A 99 -28.69 0.41 -14.35
C LYS A 99 -30.19 0.70 -14.50
N GLU A 100 -31.03 -0.33 -14.35
CA GLU A 100 -32.47 -0.21 -14.52
C GLU A 100 -33.13 0.66 -13.44
N ASN A 101 -32.61 0.58 -12.20
CA ASN A 101 -33.19 1.29 -11.05
C ASN A 101 -32.37 2.53 -10.63
N ASN A 102 -31.29 2.86 -11.35
CA ASN A 102 -30.38 3.97 -11.03
C ASN A 102 -29.87 3.92 -9.57
N VAL A 103 -29.48 2.71 -9.12
CA VAL A 103 -28.97 2.44 -7.78
C VAL A 103 -27.46 2.22 -7.84
N ALA A 104 -26.70 2.88 -6.96
CA ALA A 104 -25.29 2.59 -6.81
C ALA A 104 -25.09 1.28 -6.02
N ILE A 105 -24.25 0.35 -6.52
CA ILE A 105 -23.96 -0.92 -5.85
C ILE A 105 -22.46 -1.05 -5.60
N ILE A 106 -22.08 -1.30 -4.34
CA ILE A 106 -20.73 -1.67 -3.95
C ILE A 106 -20.72 -3.17 -3.67
N LEU A 107 -19.89 -3.90 -4.42
CA LEU A 107 -19.64 -5.32 -4.22
C LEU A 107 -18.34 -5.49 -3.44
N ILE A 108 -18.40 -6.07 -2.25
CA ILE A 108 -17.22 -6.43 -1.47
C ILE A 108 -16.83 -7.85 -1.87
N GLY A 109 -15.55 -8.04 -2.21
CA GLY A 109 -14.99 -9.32 -2.56
C GLY A 109 -13.69 -9.60 -1.82
N HIS A 110 -13.50 -10.83 -1.36
CA HIS A 110 -12.30 -11.25 -0.65
C HIS A 110 -11.31 -11.92 -1.62
N VAL A 111 -10.07 -11.46 -1.60
CA VAL A 111 -8.98 -12.09 -2.37
C VAL A 111 -8.49 -13.31 -1.59
N THR A 112 -8.74 -14.50 -2.10
CA THR A 112 -8.22 -15.74 -1.50
C THR A 112 -6.84 -16.07 -2.06
N LYS A 113 -5.92 -16.48 -1.19
CA LYS A 113 -4.56 -16.92 -1.56
C LYS A 113 -4.54 -18.31 -2.23
N GLU A 114 -5.60 -19.08 -2.13
CA GLU A 114 -5.70 -20.45 -2.61
C GLU A 114 -6.87 -20.58 -3.60
N GLY A 115 -6.54 -20.98 -4.83
CA GLY A 115 -7.33 -20.95 -6.04
C GLY A 115 -8.58 -21.85 -6.13
N MET A 116 -9.30 -22.14 -5.05
CA MET A 116 -10.54 -22.97 -5.10
C MET A 116 -11.83 -22.15 -5.17
N LEU A 117 -11.82 -20.89 -4.76
CA LEU A 117 -12.93 -19.95 -4.96
C LEU A 117 -12.53 -18.96 -6.07
N ALA A 118 -13.45 -18.68 -7.00
CA ALA A 118 -13.22 -17.65 -8.00
C ALA A 118 -12.96 -16.30 -7.31
N GLY A 119 -11.74 -15.84 -7.42
CA GLY A 119 -11.37 -14.56 -6.83
C GLY A 119 -12.06 -13.38 -7.54
N PRO A 120 -12.06 -12.17 -6.91
CA PRO A 120 -12.65 -10.96 -7.48
C PRO A 120 -12.15 -10.61 -8.87
N LYS A 121 -10.96 -11.09 -9.27
CA LYS A 121 -10.39 -10.90 -10.62
C LYS A 121 -11.33 -11.35 -11.74
N THR A 122 -12.18 -12.34 -11.49
CA THR A 122 -13.16 -12.82 -12.48
C THR A 122 -14.20 -11.77 -12.84
N ILE A 123 -14.53 -10.85 -11.94
CA ILE A 123 -15.57 -9.83 -12.13
C ILE A 123 -15.03 -8.43 -12.36
N GLU A 124 -13.73 -8.21 -12.23
CA GLU A 124 -13.09 -6.87 -12.39
C GLU A 124 -13.39 -6.23 -13.75
N HIS A 125 -13.43 -7.06 -14.81
CA HIS A 125 -13.71 -6.55 -16.16
C HIS A 125 -15.19 -6.16 -16.34
N MET A 126 -16.08 -6.67 -15.49
CA MET A 126 -17.53 -6.43 -15.58
C MET A 126 -17.95 -5.11 -14.94
N VAL A 127 -17.36 -4.75 -13.81
CA VAL A 127 -17.73 -3.56 -13.02
C VAL A 127 -17.08 -2.28 -13.56
N ASP A 128 -17.62 -1.12 -13.20
CA ASP A 128 -17.15 0.19 -13.68
C ASP A 128 -15.94 0.69 -12.91
N VAL A 129 -15.84 0.38 -11.62
CA VAL A 129 -14.76 0.79 -10.73
C VAL A 129 -14.27 -0.43 -9.96
N VAL A 130 -12.95 -0.57 -9.82
CA VAL A 130 -12.30 -1.59 -8.99
C VAL A 130 -11.36 -0.89 -8.02
N LEU A 131 -11.60 -1.10 -6.74
CA LEU A 131 -10.79 -0.57 -5.65
C LEU A 131 -10.17 -1.74 -4.87
N TYR A 132 -8.88 -1.64 -4.59
CA TYR A 132 -8.17 -2.55 -3.68
C TYR A 132 -7.91 -1.84 -2.36
N LEU A 133 -8.37 -2.46 -1.27
CA LEU A 133 -8.00 -2.06 0.08
C LEU A 133 -6.93 -3.03 0.57
N GLU A 134 -5.70 -2.56 0.61
CA GLU A 134 -4.53 -3.34 1.00
C GLU A 134 -4.02 -2.91 2.38
N GLY A 135 -3.50 -3.84 3.15
CA GLY A 135 -2.90 -3.55 4.44
C GLY A 135 -1.85 -4.59 4.80
N ASP A 136 -0.88 -4.20 5.60
CA ASP A 136 0.06 -5.15 6.18
C ASP A 136 -0.56 -5.82 7.42
N ARG A 137 -0.18 -7.07 7.68
CA ARG A 137 -0.66 -7.84 8.85
C ARG A 137 -0.24 -7.21 10.18
N TYR A 138 0.88 -6.49 10.19
CA TYR A 138 1.49 -5.92 11.39
C TYR A 138 1.42 -4.39 11.44
N GLY A 139 1.00 -3.73 10.36
CA GLY A 139 0.91 -2.28 10.25
C GLY A 139 -0.53 -1.77 10.41
N SER A 140 -0.68 -0.58 11.01
CA SER A 140 -1.97 0.12 11.12
C SER A 140 -2.45 0.71 9.80
N LEU A 141 -1.55 0.88 8.82
CA LEU A 141 -1.85 1.53 7.53
C LEU A 141 -2.68 0.64 6.60
N ARG A 142 -3.59 1.31 5.91
CA ARG A 142 -4.40 0.75 4.82
C ARG A 142 -4.32 1.66 3.61
N LEU A 143 -4.06 1.05 2.45
CA LEU A 143 -3.95 1.74 1.17
C LEU A 143 -5.18 1.39 0.33
N LEU A 144 -5.94 2.39 -0.07
CA LEU A 144 -7.05 2.25 -1.01
C LEU A 144 -6.60 2.69 -2.39
N ARG A 145 -6.49 1.74 -3.31
CA ARG A 145 -6.01 1.97 -4.69
C ARG A 145 -7.11 1.71 -5.71
N SER A 146 -7.24 2.58 -6.68
CA SER A 146 -8.07 2.32 -7.86
C SER A 146 -7.25 1.59 -8.93
N SER A 147 -7.68 0.40 -9.34
CA SER A 147 -7.08 -0.34 -10.47
C SER A 147 -7.87 -0.17 -11.76
N LYS A 148 -9.15 0.17 -11.65
CA LYS A 148 -10.04 0.48 -12.77
C LYS A 148 -11.02 1.56 -12.35
N ASN A 149 -11.20 2.57 -13.21
CA ASN A 149 -12.19 3.61 -13.00
C ASN A 149 -12.64 4.15 -14.37
N ARG A 150 -13.88 3.84 -14.77
CA ARG A 150 -14.44 4.33 -16.04
C ARG A 150 -14.82 5.81 -15.99
N PHE A 151 -14.93 6.38 -14.81
CA PHE A 151 -15.41 7.76 -14.58
C PHE A 151 -14.28 8.74 -14.24
N GLY A 152 -13.04 8.27 -14.12
CA GLY A 152 -11.93 9.13 -13.72
C GLY A 152 -10.57 8.44 -13.72
N SER A 153 -9.61 9.09 -13.07
CA SER A 153 -8.23 8.62 -12.95
C SER A 153 -8.13 7.34 -12.10
N VAL A 154 -7.25 6.43 -12.48
CA VAL A 154 -6.86 5.25 -11.68
C VAL A 154 -5.62 5.52 -10.81
N GLY A 155 -5.01 6.70 -10.93
CA GLY A 155 -3.78 7.05 -10.20
C GLY A 155 -3.99 7.55 -8.77
N GLU A 156 -5.24 7.64 -8.30
CA GLU A 156 -5.53 8.13 -6.95
C GLU A 156 -5.30 7.02 -5.91
N VAL A 157 -4.65 7.39 -4.79
CA VAL A 157 -4.43 6.50 -3.64
C VAL A 157 -4.88 7.19 -2.37
N GLY A 158 -5.77 6.55 -1.63
CA GLY A 158 -6.14 6.90 -0.26
C GLY A 158 -5.23 6.18 0.73
N ILE A 159 -4.75 6.89 1.74
CA ILE A 159 -3.95 6.30 2.82
C ILE A 159 -4.71 6.52 4.12
N PHE A 160 -4.96 5.42 4.82
CA PHE A 160 -5.73 5.40 6.05
C PHE A 160 -4.96 4.67 7.14
N GLU A 161 -5.23 5.03 8.36
CA GLU A 161 -4.80 4.31 9.55
C GLU A 161 -6.00 3.62 10.19
N MET A 162 -5.81 2.36 10.58
CA MET A 162 -6.80 1.59 11.33
C MET A 162 -6.61 1.81 12.82
N ASN A 163 -7.61 2.38 13.47
CA ASN A 163 -7.63 2.52 14.93
C ASN A 163 -8.97 2.03 15.52
N GLU A 164 -9.19 2.27 16.80
CA GLU A 164 -10.41 1.85 17.50
C GLU A 164 -11.68 2.51 16.94
N SER A 165 -11.57 3.70 16.37
CA SER A 165 -12.66 4.43 15.72
C SER A 165 -12.87 4.04 14.25
N GLY A 166 -12.06 3.10 13.71
CA GLY A 166 -12.12 2.63 12.32
C GLY A 166 -10.98 3.16 11.44
N LEU A 167 -11.27 3.40 10.17
CA LEU A 167 -10.32 3.94 9.21
C LEU A 167 -10.33 5.46 9.24
N ILE A 168 -9.18 6.06 9.57
CA ILE A 168 -8.97 7.52 9.57
C ILE A 168 -8.02 7.86 8.43
N GLU A 169 -8.35 8.88 7.63
CA GLU A 169 -7.46 9.38 6.59
C GLU A 169 -6.17 9.92 7.19
N VAL A 170 -5.02 9.54 6.61
CA VAL A 170 -3.71 10.08 6.95
C VAL A 170 -3.36 11.22 5.99
N PRO A 171 -3.45 12.50 6.42
CA PRO A 171 -3.23 13.65 5.53
C PRO A 171 -1.78 13.78 5.08
N ASN A 172 -0.84 13.42 5.96
CA ASN A 172 0.60 13.47 5.69
C ASN A 172 1.28 12.13 6.06
N PRO A 173 1.20 11.13 5.18
CA PRO A 173 1.81 9.83 5.45
C PRO A 173 3.34 9.88 5.61
N SER A 174 3.99 10.82 4.93
CA SER A 174 5.45 10.98 5.02
C SER A 174 5.91 11.36 6.43
N ALA A 175 5.13 12.18 7.16
CA ALA A 175 5.46 12.52 8.54
C ALA A 175 5.49 11.27 9.44
N MET A 176 4.55 10.36 9.23
CA MET A 176 4.43 9.12 9.99
C MET A 176 5.64 8.16 9.79
N PHE A 177 6.19 8.13 8.56
CA PHE A 177 7.38 7.31 8.25
C PHE A 177 8.70 7.96 8.65
N LEU A 178 8.69 9.27 8.98
CA LEU A 178 9.87 10.06 9.31
C LEU A 178 9.90 10.50 10.78
N GLU A 179 9.00 9.99 11.61
CA GLU A 179 9.00 10.24 13.05
C GLU A 179 10.34 9.80 13.66
N HIS A 180 10.84 10.59 14.64
CA HIS A 180 12.09 10.35 15.39
C HIS A 180 13.42 10.65 14.67
N ARG A 181 13.44 11.62 13.74
CA ARG A 181 14.68 12.05 13.07
C ARG A 181 15.35 13.28 13.68
N ASP A 182 15.44 13.38 14.98
CA ASP A 182 16.11 14.50 15.63
C ASP A 182 17.63 14.54 15.34
N LYS A 183 18.24 13.38 15.08
CA LYS A 183 19.65 13.26 14.70
C LYS A 183 19.85 12.18 13.62
N PRO A 184 20.76 12.43 12.65
CA PRO A 184 21.15 11.39 11.70
C PRO A 184 21.80 10.20 12.42
N LEU A 185 21.32 9.00 12.15
CA LEU A 185 21.88 7.77 12.69
C LEU A 185 22.51 6.93 11.55
N PRO A 186 23.64 6.23 11.81
CA PRO A 186 24.19 5.28 10.85
C PRO A 186 23.16 4.20 10.51
N GLY A 187 23.11 3.84 9.24
CA GLY A 187 22.20 2.80 8.76
C GLY A 187 20.82 3.32 8.29
N SER A 188 20.57 4.62 8.29
CA SER A 188 19.31 5.19 7.86
C SER A 188 19.45 6.02 6.57
N CYS A 189 18.56 5.80 5.61
CA CYS A 189 18.44 6.60 4.39
C CYS A 189 16.98 6.89 4.07
N VAL A 190 16.64 8.14 3.78
CA VAL A 190 15.30 8.48 3.27
C VAL A 190 15.23 8.31 1.77
N THR A 191 14.09 7.83 1.31
CA THR A 191 13.74 7.75 -0.11
C THR A 191 12.34 8.27 -0.37
N ALA A 192 12.04 8.51 -1.64
CA ALA A 192 10.72 8.85 -2.11
C ALA A 192 10.18 7.75 -3.01
N THR A 193 9.05 7.15 -2.65
CA THR A 193 8.31 6.18 -3.45
C THR A 193 7.07 6.83 -4.08
N VAL A 194 6.62 6.31 -5.21
CA VAL A 194 5.42 6.80 -5.89
C VAL A 194 4.31 5.78 -5.80
N GLU A 195 3.21 6.20 -5.21
CA GLU A 195 1.97 5.43 -5.12
C GLU A 195 0.87 6.16 -5.88
N GLY A 196 0.58 5.66 -7.09
CA GLY A 196 -0.34 6.34 -7.98
C GLY A 196 0.10 7.78 -8.25
N ASN A 197 -0.69 8.76 -7.81
CA ASN A 197 -0.38 10.18 -7.92
C ASN A 197 0.32 10.77 -6.70
N LYS A 198 0.47 10.05 -5.62
CA LYS A 198 1.12 10.53 -4.39
C LYS A 198 2.59 10.13 -4.35
N VAL A 199 3.43 11.01 -3.83
CA VAL A 199 4.82 10.70 -3.44
C VAL A 199 4.86 10.55 -1.94
N LEU A 200 5.41 9.43 -1.48
CA LEU A 200 5.58 9.13 -0.07
C LEU A 200 7.08 9.13 0.25
N LEU A 201 7.47 9.85 1.28
CA LEU A 201 8.82 9.75 1.82
C LEU A 201 8.81 8.65 2.87
N ILE A 202 9.73 7.73 2.74
CA ILE A 202 9.88 6.59 3.63
C ILE A 202 11.33 6.44 4.06
N GLU A 203 11.54 5.89 5.23
CA GLU A 203 12.86 5.59 5.75
C GLU A 203 13.24 4.14 5.48
N ILE A 204 14.44 3.93 4.93
CA ILE A 204 15.07 2.63 4.81
C ILE A 204 16.15 2.54 5.88
N GLN A 205 16.07 1.51 6.70
CA GLN A 205 16.99 1.22 7.76
C GLN A 205 17.80 -0.03 7.42
N ALA A 206 19.10 0.00 7.63
CA ALA A 206 19.98 -1.15 7.46
C ALA A 206 20.83 -1.33 8.70
N LEU A 207 21.04 -2.59 9.07
CA LEU A 207 21.96 -3.00 10.12
C LEU A 207 22.94 -4.01 9.52
N THR A 208 24.23 -3.73 9.69
CA THR A 208 25.30 -4.68 9.37
C THR A 208 26.03 -5.05 10.65
N ASN A 209 26.32 -6.33 10.82
CA ASN A 209 27.06 -6.82 11.98
C ASN A 209 27.94 -7.99 11.57
N THR A 210 29.16 -8.08 12.14
CA THR A 210 30.04 -9.22 11.90
C THR A 210 29.39 -10.49 12.41
N THR A 211 29.30 -11.49 11.56
CA THR A 211 28.72 -12.79 11.92
C THR A 211 29.79 -13.79 12.33
N THR A 212 29.43 -14.65 13.28
CA THR A 212 30.20 -15.85 13.64
C THR A 212 29.67 -17.11 12.96
N LEU A 213 28.58 -16.99 12.19
CA LEU A 213 27.94 -18.08 11.48
C LEU A 213 28.71 -18.40 10.18
N SER A 214 28.72 -19.67 9.78
CA SER A 214 29.27 -20.08 8.49
C SER A 214 28.58 -19.45 7.29
N TYR A 215 27.29 -19.10 7.44
CA TYR A 215 26.49 -18.43 6.41
C TYR A 215 25.90 -17.15 6.99
N PRO A 216 26.32 -15.97 6.51
CA PRO A 216 25.79 -14.69 6.94
C PRO A 216 24.29 -14.56 6.64
N ARG A 217 23.54 -13.98 7.56
CA ARG A 217 22.12 -13.74 7.41
C ARG A 217 21.85 -12.57 6.47
N ARG A 218 20.86 -12.73 5.61
CA ARG A 218 20.39 -11.71 4.69
C ARG A 218 18.87 -11.59 4.85
N VAL A 219 18.41 -10.57 5.56
CA VAL A 219 17.00 -10.40 5.91
C VAL A 219 16.50 -9.07 5.37
N ALA A 220 15.33 -9.10 4.72
CA ALA A 220 14.65 -7.91 4.25
C ALA A 220 13.20 -7.90 4.76
N SER A 221 12.80 -6.78 5.33
CA SER A 221 11.42 -6.48 5.71
C SER A 221 10.96 -5.26 4.92
N GLY A 222 9.85 -5.37 4.21
CA GLY A 222 9.35 -4.31 3.34
C GLY A 222 10.12 -4.10 2.02
N PHE A 223 11.15 -4.91 1.76
CA PHE A 223 11.96 -4.91 0.54
C PHE A 223 12.15 -6.33 0.01
N ASP A 224 12.34 -6.50 -1.31
CA ASP A 224 12.52 -7.83 -1.92
C ASP A 224 13.84 -8.47 -1.52
N ALA A 225 13.79 -9.68 -0.97
CA ALA A 225 14.98 -10.39 -0.47
C ALA A 225 15.95 -10.80 -1.58
N ASN A 226 15.45 -11.16 -2.78
CA ASN A 226 16.30 -11.51 -3.90
C ASN A 226 17.02 -10.27 -4.44
N ARG A 227 16.30 -9.13 -4.45
CA ARG A 227 16.88 -7.86 -4.84
C ARG A 227 17.97 -7.42 -3.86
N LEU A 228 17.77 -7.59 -2.56
CA LEU A 228 18.80 -7.34 -1.55
C LEU A 228 20.06 -8.15 -1.84
N GLN A 229 19.94 -9.45 -2.08
CA GLN A 229 21.09 -10.30 -2.40
C GLN A 229 21.86 -9.81 -3.63
N LEU A 230 21.12 -9.40 -4.68
CA LEU A 230 21.72 -8.84 -5.89
C LEU A 230 22.49 -7.54 -5.60
N LEU A 231 21.90 -6.62 -4.83
CA LEU A 231 22.56 -5.37 -4.45
C LEU A 231 23.83 -5.62 -3.63
N LEU A 232 23.83 -6.58 -2.70
CA LEU A 232 25.01 -6.94 -1.94
C LEU A 232 26.15 -7.47 -2.84
N ALA A 233 25.83 -8.30 -3.84
CA ALA A 233 26.81 -8.78 -4.82
C ALA A 233 27.39 -7.62 -5.66
N ILE A 234 26.56 -6.69 -6.10
CA ILE A 234 26.99 -5.49 -6.82
C ILE A 234 27.90 -4.61 -5.95
N MET A 235 27.54 -4.40 -4.69
CA MET A 235 28.34 -3.60 -3.74
C MET A 235 29.73 -4.23 -3.54
N GLN A 236 29.80 -5.55 -3.32
CA GLN A 236 31.08 -6.24 -3.18
C GLN A 236 31.96 -6.07 -4.43
N LYS A 237 31.38 -6.24 -5.63
CA LYS A 237 32.11 -6.13 -6.90
C LYS A 237 32.52 -4.70 -7.22
N SER A 238 31.62 -3.74 -7.06
CA SER A 238 31.81 -2.35 -7.52
C SER A 238 32.57 -1.49 -6.50
N LEU A 239 32.37 -1.73 -5.20
CA LEU A 239 32.95 -0.92 -4.12
C LEU A 239 34.08 -1.59 -3.36
N GLY A 240 34.27 -2.91 -3.55
CA GLY A 240 35.25 -3.68 -2.79
C GLY A 240 34.90 -3.84 -1.30
N VAL A 241 33.62 -3.61 -0.92
CA VAL A 241 33.14 -3.76 0.46
C VAL A 241 33.05 -5.25 0.80
N ASN A 242 33.71 -5.68 1.85
CA ASN A 242 33.68 -7.10 2.26
C ASN A 242 32.44 -7.38 3.12
N LEU A 243 31.38 -7.85 2.48
CA LEU A 243 30.16 -8.27 3.15
C LEU A 243 30.07 -9.79 3.36
N SER A 244 31.14 -10.55 3.08
CA SER A 244 31.16 -12.02 3.15
C SER A 244 30.99 -12.55 4.57
N ASN A 245 31.41 -11.78 5.57
CA ASN A 245 31.33 -12.11 6.99
C ASN A 245 30.39 -11.15 7.75
N GLN A 246 29.49 -10.48 7.06
CA GLN A 246 28.54 -9.53 7.65
C GLN A 246 27.12 -10.07 7.53
N ASP A 247 26.40 -10.13 8.64
CA ASP A 247 24.93 -10.19 8.61
C ASP A 247 24.40 -8.85 8.12
N VAL A 248 23.39 -8.89 7.25
CA VAL A 248 22.75 -7.68 6.73
C VAL A 248 21.25 -7.78 6.91
N TYR A 249 20.70 -6.80 7.59
CA TYR A 249 19.27 -6.63 7.80
C TYR A 249 18.84 -5.33 7.16
N VAL A 250 17.75 -5.35 6.38
CA VAL A 250 17.14 -4.16 5.80
C VAL A 250 15.67 -4.13 6.21
N ASN A 251 15.24 -2.98 6.69
CA ASN A 251 13.85 -2.75 7.07
C ASN A 251 13.34 -1.45 6.45
N VAL A 252 12.13 -1.49 5.93
CA VAL A 252 11.40 -0.28 5.53
C VAL A 252 10.52 0.14 6.71
N ALA A 253 10.71 1.36 7.19
CA ALA A 253 10.00 1.88 8.35
C ALA A 253 8.47 1.87 8.13
N GLY A 254 7.72 1.70 9.24
CA GLY A 254 6.26 1.70 9.22
C GLY A 254 5.62 0.49 8.52
N GLY A 255 6.38 -0.59 8.26
CA GLY A 255 5.85 -1.82 7.65
C GLY A 255 5.46 -1.65 6.16
N TYR A 256 5.87 -0.57 5.52
CA TYR A 256 5.57 -0.32 4.11
C TYR A 256 6.36 -1.26 3.19
N LYS A 257 5.74 -1.71 2.09
CA LYS A 257 6.39 -2.57 1.09
C LYS A 257 6.78 -1.77 -0.14
N VAL A 258 8.08 -1.59 -0.34
CA VAL A 258 8.63 -0.95 -1.55
C VAL A 258 8.85 -1.98 -2.64
N GLN A 259 8.19 -1.78 -3.78
CA GLN A 259 8.30 -2.67 -4.93
C GLN A 259 9.11 -2.07 -6.08
N GLU A 260 9.34 -0.77 -6.06
CA GLU A 260 10.00 -0.06 -7.15
C GLU A 260 11.52 -0.02 -7.02
N ARG A 261 12.20 0.00 -8.16
CA ARG A 261 13.67 0.03 -8.25
C ARG A 261 14.30 1.33 -7.76
N ALA A 262 13.51 2.39 -7.62
CA ALA A 262 13.97 3.66 -7.06
C ALA A 262 14.58 3.52 -5.65
N ALA A 263 14.21 2.47 -4.92
CA ALA A 263 14.71 2.17 -3.60
C ALA A 263 16.10 1.49 -3.57
N ASP A 264 16.66 1.10 -4.70
CA ASP A 264 17.97 0.40 -4.74
C ASP A 264 19.09 1.28 -4.19
N LEU A 265 19.20 2.50 -4.67
CA LEU A 265 20.23 3.44 -4.23
C LEU A 265 20.16 3.75 -2.73
N PRO A 266 19.00 4.10 -2.15
CA PRO A 266 18.90 4.33 -0.70
C PRO A 266 19.16 3.06 0.13
N VAL A 267 18.82 1.85 -0.35
CA VAL A 267 19.18 0.60 0.32
C VAL A 267 20.71 0.44 0.37
N VAL A 268 21.40 0.64 -0.76
CA VAL A 268 22.86 0.61 -0.82
C VAL A 268 23.47 1.64 0.13
N MET A 269 22.95 2.88 0.12
CA MET A 269 23.44 3.94 0.99
C MET A 269 23.21 3.64 2.47
N ALA A 270 22.05 3.10 2.85
CA ALA A 270 21.77 2.69 4.23
C ALA A 270 22.72 1.57 4.69
N ILE A 271 22.99 0.56 3.85
CA ILE A 271 23.93 -0.51 4.15
C ILE A 271 25.35 0.03 4.32
N LEU A 272 25.82 0.91 3.42
CA LEU A 272 27.14 1.53 3.54
C LEU A 272 27.25 2.39 4.81
N SER A 273 26.19 3.15 5.12
CA SER A 273 26.09 3.96 6.33
C SER A 273 26.28 3.11 7.60
N SER A 274 25.56 1.98 7.66
CA SER A 274 25.70 1.02 8.75
C SER A 274 27.10 0.40 8.81
N TYR A 275 27.61 -0.04 7.66
CA TYR A 275 28.90 -0.72 7.55
C TYR A 275 30.08 0.15 8.00
N TYR A 276 30.07 1.44 7.64
CA TYR A 276 31.12 2.39 8.02
C TYR A 276 30.84 3.10 9.36
N GLY A 277 29.66 2.86 9.97
CA GLY A 277 29.27 3.57 11.21
C GLY A 277 29.07 5.07 11.03
N LYS A 278 28.87 5.56 9.79
CA LYS A 278 28.75 6.98 9.46
C LYS A 278 27.34 7.31 9.01
N PRO A 279 26.65 8.28 9.64
CA PRO A 279 25.31 8.66 9.21
C PRO A 279 25.30 9.34 7.84
N ILE A 280 24.21 9.25 7.12
CA ILE A 280 23.97 10.05 5.92
C ILE A 280 23.68 11.49 6.37
N PRO A 281 24.26 12.52 5.71
CA PRO A 281 24.08 13.90 6.11
C PRO A 281 22.61 14.29 6.23
N ALA A 282 22.27 15.12 7.24
CA ALA A 282 20.91 15.58 7.44
C ALA A 282 20.35 16.29 6.20
N GLY A 283 19.04 16.17 5.98
CA GLY A 283 18.36 16.75 4.82
C GLY A 283 18.65 16.02 3.49
N SER A 284 19.34 14.86 3.54
CA SER A 284 19.60 14.05 2.36
C SER A 284 18.46 13.07 2.09
N ILE A 285 18.13 12.92 0.81
CA ILE A 285 17.21 11.90 0.28
C ILE A 285 17.82 11.29 -0.97
N ALA A 286 17.64 9.99 -1.15
CA ALA A 286 18.19 9.28 -2.31
C ALA A 286 17.11 8.47 -3.04
N PHE A 287 17.18 8.42 -4.36
CA PHE A 287 16.41 7.51 -5.19
C PHE A 287 17.08 7.27 -6.54
N GLY A 288 17.18 5.99 -6.92
CA GLY A 288 17.84 5.56 -8.15
C GLY A 288 17.81 4.04 -8.27
N GLU A 289 17.73 3.53 -9.49
CA GLU A 289 17.90 2.12 -9.77
C GLU A 289 19.40 1.78 -9.87
N VAL A 290 19.84 0.69 -9.27
CA VAL A 290 21.20 0.23 -9.37
C VAL A 290 21.29 -0.92 -10.37
N GLY A 291 22.04 -0.71 -11.45
CA GLY A 291 22.31 -1.74 -12.45
C GLY A 291 23.42 -2.72 -12.03
N LEU A 292 23.52 -3.85 -12.73
CA LEU A 292 24.45 -4.94 -12.41
C LEU A 292 25.93 -4.54 -12.46
N LEU A 293 26.26 -3.51 -13.22
CA LEU A 293 27.64 -3.02 -13.34
C LEU A 293 27.95 -1.92 -12.31
N GLY A 294 27.02 -1.63 -11.41
CA GLY A 294 27.13 -0.59 -10.38
C GLY A 294 26.79 0.82 -10.87
N GLU A 295 26.24 0.95 -12.07
CA GLU A 295 25.69 2.21 -12.57
C GLU A 295 24.39 2.57 -11.86
N VAL A 296 24.13 3.85 -11.64
CA VAL A 296 22.87 4.37 -11.10
C VAL A 296 22.04 4.97 -12.23
N ARG A 297 20.85 4.43 -12.42
CA ARG A 297 19.92 4.81 -13.45
C ARG A 297 18.85 5.76 -12.93
N SER A 298 18.37 6.62 -13.83
CA SER A 298 17.24 7.50 -13.54
C SER A 298 15.96 6.69 -13.33
N VAL A 299 15.10 7.19 -12.45
CA VAL A 299 13.82 6.58 -12.12
C VAL A 299 12.65 7.44 -12.63
N SER A 300 11.48 6.83 -12.73
CA SER A 300 10.26 7.54 -13.12
C SER A 300 9.89 8.64 -12.11
N ASN A 301 9.19 9.67 -12.59
CA ASN A 301 8.68 10.77 -11.76
C ASN A 301 9.76 11.52 -10.95
N LEU A 302 11.00 11.61 -11.47
CA LEU A 302 12.15 12.22 -10.79
C LEU A 302 11.84 13.64 -10.26
N GLU A 303 11.23 14.49 -11.09
CA GLU A 303 10.90 15.86 -10.71
C GLU A 303 9.84 15.91 -9.60
N LYS A 304 8.83 15.04 -9.69
CA LYS A 304 7.77 14.97 -8.69
C LYS A 304 8.30 14.51 -7.33
N ARG A 305 9.20 13.50 -7.32
CA ARG A 305 9.90 13.05 -6.11
C ARG A 305 10.75 14.16 -5.50
N SER A 306 11.55 14.83 -6.32
CA SER A 306 12.42 15.94 -5.89
C SER A 306 11.63 17.12 -5.35
N LYS A 307 10.50 17.46 -5.96
CA LYS A 307 9.62 18.54 -5.50
C LYS A 307 9.02 18.24 -4.13
N GLU A 308 8.49 17.03 -3.95
CA GLU A 308 7.91 16.63 -2.66
C GLU A 308 8.98 16.49 -1.56
N ALA A 309 10.16 15.97 -1.89
CA ALA A 309 11.29 15.91 -0.98
C ALA A 309 11.67 17.30 -0.45
N LYS A 310 11.85 18.27 -1.35
CA LYS A 310 12.18 19.67 -0.97
C LYS A 310 11.09 20.30 -0.12
N LYS A 311 9.81 20.08 -0.45
CA LYS A 311 8.67 20.58 0.34
C LYS A 311 8.71 20.09 1.79
N LEU A 312 9.24 18.88 2.01
CA LEU A 312 9.38 18.26 3.34
C LEU A 312 10.77 18.47 3.98
N GLY A 313 11.59 19.40 3.45
CA GLY A 313 12.86 19.82 4.05
C GLY A 313 14.07 18.97 3.63
N PHE A 314 13.97 18.16 2.56
CA PHE A 314 15.09 17.40 2.03
C PHE A 314 15.71 18.13 0.84
N ASP A 315 16.69 18.98 1.11
CA ASP A 315 17.34 19.83 0.08
C ASP A 315 18.44 19.10 -0.68
N LYS A 316 19.08 18.10 -0.06
CA LYS A 316 20.14 17.28 -0.68
C LYS A 316 19.55 16.06 -1.37
N VAL A 317 19.18 16.22 -2.63
CA VAL A 317 18.58 15.14 -3.43
C VAL A 317 19.66 14.38 -4.20
N LEU A 318 19.85 13.09 -3.88
CA LEU A 318 20.84 12.21 -4.48
C LEU A 318 20.18 11.26 -5.49
N THR A 319 20.55 11.42 -6.76
CA THR A 319 19.98 10.66 -7.89
C THR A 319 21.09 10.24 -8.84
N SER A 320 20.71 9.64 -9.98
CA SER A 320 21.66 9.34 -11.06
C SER A 320 22.35 10.58 -11.66
N LYS A 321 21.91 11.79 -11.35
CA LYS A 321 22.59 13.04 -11.74
C LYS A 321 23.81 13.31 -10.88
N GLU A 322 23.68 13.08 -9.57
CA GLU A 322 24.71 13.31 -8.57
C GLU A 322 25.60 12.08 -8.36
N ILE A 323 25.04 10.88 -8.54
CA ILE A 323 25.70 9.58 -8.36
C ILE A 323 25.48 8.76 -9.61
N ARG A 324 26.45 8.73 -10.51
CA ARG A 324 26.38 7.97 -11.77
C ARG A 324 26.71 6.50 -11.57
N THR A 325 27.62 6.22 -10.64
CA THR A 325 28.04 4.87 -10.25
C THR A 325 28.13 4.76 -8.73
N LEU A 326 28.07 3.57 -8.20
CA LEU A 326 28.21 3.35 -6.76
C LEU A 326 29.55 3.87 -6.22
N LYS A 327 30.60 3.94 -7.05
CA LYS A 327 31.91 4.49 -6.64
C LYS A 327 31.83 5.96 -6.25
N ASP A 328 30.92 6.72 -6.87
CA ASP A 328 30.73 8.14 -6.55
C ASP A 328 30.20 8.38 -5.14
N ILE A 329 29.51 7.39 -4.55
CA ILE A 329 29.04 7.44 -3.17
C ILE A 329 30.24 7.52 -2.20
N LYS A 330 31.25 6.69 -2.42
CA LYS A 330 32.42 6.59 -1.53
C LYS A 330 33.19 7.93 -1.50
N ILE A 331 33.39 8.54 -2.65
CA ILE A 331 34.13 9.81 -2.78
C ILE A 331 33.38 10.94 -2.04
N LYS A 332 32.07 11.13 -2.29
CA LYS A 332 31.28 12.18 -1.66
C LYS A 332 31.12 12.01 -0.15
N TRP A 333 31.26 10.78 0.34
CA TRP A 333 31.10 10.50 1.77
C TRP A 333 32.38 10.67 2.58
N THR A 334 33.57 10.48 1.98
CA THR A 334 34.84 10.73 2.63
C THR A 334 35.15 12.22 2.71
N ASP A 335 34.90 12.98 1.67
CA ASP A 335 35.22 14.41 1.59
C ASP A 335 34.40 15.28 2.55
N ASP A 336 33.12 14.96 2.77
CA ASP A 336 32.24 15.71 3.69
C ASP A 336 32.61 15.48 5.19
N TYR A 337 33.31 14.39 5.53
CA TYR A 337 33.70 14.09 6.92
C TYR A 337 35.10 14.56 7.28
N GLU A 338 36.04 14.64 6.33
CA GLU A 338 37.34 15.24 6.58
C GLU A 338 37.24 16.74 6.84
N ASN A 339 36.23 17.41 6.25
CA ASN A 339 35.97 18.83 6.49
C ASN A 339 35.17 19.11 7.78
N ALA A 340 34.51 18.12 8.39
CA ALA A 340 33.71 18.29 9.61
C ALA A 340 34.51 18.04 10.90
N GLU A 341 35.68 17.38 10.84
CA GLU A 341 36.58 17.21 12.00
C GLU A 341 37.48 18.43 12.28
N TYR A 342 37.48 19.44 11.38
CA TYR A 342 38.25 20.68 11.50
C TYR A 342 37.41 21.93 11.64
N ALA A 343 36.11 21.84 11.87
CA ALA A 343 35.20 22.93 12.17
C ALA A 343 34.54 22.72 13.55
#